data_605cdd223ce7f8afdb31c8fa7860d754
#
_entry.id   605cdd223ce7f8afdb31c8fa7860d754
#
_cell.length_a   1.000
_cell.length_b   1.000
_cell.length_c   1.000
_cell.angle_alpha   90.00
_cell.angle_beta   90.00
_cell.angle_gamma   90.00
#
_symmetry.space_group_name_H-M   'P 1'
#
loop_
_entity.id
_entity.type
_entity.pdbx_description
1 polymer ?
#
loop_
_entity_poly.entity_id
_entity_poly.type
_entity_poly.pdbx_seq_one_letter_code
_entity_poly.pdbx_strand_id
1 'polypeptide(L)'
;MIKLFAALLCYVMFPSKDESLKISVNNVKVGKGSIVVEIYDKHELFFKKSLAKKIVKATDKNLDVSFHIPHGTYAIAIYQDENENKLFDRNFLGLPKEPYGLSNNFKPRFSAPTFNDCKFIVAQATALSISLR
;
A
#
# COMPACT_ATOMS: atom_id res chain seq x y z
N MET A 1 15.49 -20.02 55.34
CA MET A 1 16.06 -19.77 53.98
C MET A 1 14.93 -19.75 52.99
N ILE A 2 14.66 -18.60 52.46
CA ILE A 2 13.64 -18.42 51.39
C ILE A 2 14.37 -18.66 50.08
N LYS A 3 14.04 -19.74 49.36
CA LYS A 3 14.53 -19.95 48.00
C LYS A 3 13.68 -19.13 47.08
N LEU A 4 14.22 -18.03 46.56
CA LEU A 4 13.63 -17.30 45.47
C LEU A 4 13.73 -18.17 44.20
N PHE A 5 12.62 -18.73 43.76
CA PHE A 5 12.51 -19.26 42.40
C PHE A 5 12.29 -18.08 41.48
N ALA A 6 13.36 -17.64 40.84
CA ALA A 6 13.22 -16.74 39.68
C ALA A 6 12.63 -17.56 38.56
N ALA A 7 11.31 -17.42 38.36
CA ALA A 7 10.68 -17.90 37.16
C ALA A 7 11.19 -17.06 35.99
N LEU A 8 12.15 -17.61 35.25
CA LEU A 8 12.60 -17.04 33.97
C LEU A 8 11.44 -17.19 32.98
N LEU A 9 10.66 -16.12 32.87
CA LEU A 9 9.61 -16.04 31.84
C LEU A 9 10.31 -15.96 30.51
N CYS A 10 10.53 -17.11 29.87
CA CYS A 10 11.04 -17.18 28.52
C CYS A 10 9.95 -16.62 27.58
N TYR A 11 10.04 -15.36 27.29
CA TYR A 11 9.16 -14.72 26.28
C TYR A 11 9.56 -15.26 24.92
N VAL A 12 8.86 -16.30 24.49
CA VAL A 12 9.05 -16.86 23.16
C VAL A 12 8.44 -15.84 22.19
N MET A 13 9.27 -14.99 21.64
CA MET A 13 8.90 -14.15 20.50
C MET A 13 8.69 -15.07 19.32
N PHE A 14 7.44 -15.43 19.04
CA PHE A 14 7.11 -16.01 17.75
C PHE A 14 7.28 -14.91 16.72
N PRO A 15 8.15 -15.10 15.69
CA PRO A 15 8.21 -14.14 14.61
C PRO A 15 6.82 -14.03 13.97
N SER A 16 6.33 -12.79 13.83
CA SER A 16 5.08 -12.57 13.09
C SER A 16 5.26 -13.08 11.68
N LYS A 17 4.42 -14.04 11.28
CA LYS A 17 4.47 -14.62 9.94
C LYS A 17 3.99 -13.56 8.95
N ASP A 18 4.85 -13.19 8.01
CA ASP A 18 4.45 -12.34 6.90
C ASP A 18 3.49 -13.09 5.98
N GLU A 19 2.48 -12.38 5.51
CA GLU A 19 1.51 -12.89 4.57
C GLU A 19 1.76 -12.34 3.17
N SER A 20 1.39 -13.12 2.17
CA SER A 20 1.40 -12.67 0.78
C SER A 20 0.25 -11.69 0.54
N LEU A 21 0.58 -10.52 0.02
CA LEU A 21 -0.37 -9.54 -0.47
C LEU A 21 -0.15 -9.37 -1.98
N LYS A 22 -1.11 -9.83 -2.79
CA LYS A 22 -1.09 -9.67 -4.23
C LYS A 22 -2.04 -8.56 -4.65
N ILE A 23 -1.54 -7.61 -5.41
CA ILE A 23 -2.30 -6.48 -5.91
C ILE A 23 -2.36 -6.57 -7.42
N SER A 24 -3.58 -6.69 -7.96
CA SER A 24 -3.83 -6.59 -9.40
C SER A 24 -4.15 -5.13 -9.72
N VAL A 25 -3.26 -4.48 -10.46
CA VAL A 25 -3.42 -3.09 -10.90
C VAL A 25 -4.04 -3.11 -12.29
N ASN A 26 -5.23 -2.54 -12.42
CA ASN A 26 -5.98 -2.54 -13.68
C ASN A 26 -6.01 -1.15 -14.29
N ASN A 27 -6.35 -1.11 -15.59
CA ASN A 27 -6.51 0.12 -16.34
C ASN A 27 -5.22 0.95 -16.48
N VAL A 28 -4.10 0.27 -16.60
CA VAL A 28 -2.79 0.87 -16.84
C VAL A 28 -2.72 1.41 -18.29
N LYS A 29 -2.16 2.59 -18.44
CA LYS A 29 -1.82 3.13 -19.79
C LYS A 29 -0.50 2.53 -20.23
N VAL A 30 -0.57 1.54 -21.10
CA VAL A 30 0.60 0.76 -21.56
C VAL A 30 1.63 1.67 -22.25
N GLY A 31 2.90 1.47 -21.89
CA GLY A 31 4.03 2.19 -22.49
C GLY A 31 4.26 3.60 -21.93
N LYS A 32 3.51 4.01 -20.90
CA LYS A 32 3.63 5.35 -20.32
C LYS A 32 4.20 5.28 -18.90
N GLY A 33 5.52 5.37 -18.80
CA GLY A 33 6.24 5.45 -17.53
C GLY A 33 6.14 4.21 -16.66
N SER A 34 5.93 4.41 -15.39
CA SER A 34 5.97 3.37 -14.36
C SER A 34 4.76 3.44 -13.44
N ILE A 35 4.41 2.29 -12.88
CA ILE A 35 3.40 2.17 -11.83
C ILE A 35 4.12 2.17 -10.48
N VAL A 36 3.70 3.05 -9.60
CA VAL A 36 4.22 3.15 -8.23
C VAL A 36 3.15 2.65 -7.28
N VAL A 37 3.48 1.64 -6.49
CA VAL A 37 2.59 1.05 -5.48
C VAL A 37 3.15 1.33 -4.11
N GLU A 38 2.41 2.02 -3.28
CA GLU A 38 2.82 2.38 -1.92
C GLU A 38 1.85 1.83 -0.90
N ILE A 39 2.39 1.17 0.14
CA ILE A 39 1.62 0.62 1.25
C ILE A 39 1.90 1.46 2.50
N TYR A 40 0.84 1.82 3.19
CA TYR A 40 0.87 2.60 4.43
C TYR A 40 0.25 1.80 5.57
N ASP A 41 0.80 1.96 6.78
CA ASP A 41 0.31 1.29 8.00
C ASP A 41 -0.13 2.28 9.09
N LYS A 42 0.03 3.59 8.85
CA LYS A 42 -0.27 4.64 9.84
C LYS A 42 -1.04 5.81 9.24
N HIS A 43 -2.04 6.26 9.96
CA HIS A 43 -2.85 7.44 9.61
C HIS A 43 -2.01 8.69 9.34
N GLU A 44 -1.12 8.99 10.25
CA GLU A 44 -0.31 10.21 10.23
C GLU A 44 0.75 10.23 9.14
N LEU A 45 1.06 9.06 8.57
CA LEU A 45 2.03 8.92 7.48
C LEU A 45 1.38 8.69 6.11
N PHE A 46 0.05 8.62 6.04
CA PHE A 46 -0.67 8.43 4.79
C PHE A 46 -0.34 9.55 3.80
N PHE A 47 0.12 9.18 2.61
CA PHE A 47 0.69 10.07 1.58
C PHE A 47 1.97 10.81 1.98
N LYS A 48 2.53 10.54 3.14
CA LYS A 48 3.77 11.18 3.60
C LYS A 48 4.96 10.22 3.55
N LYS A 49 4.80 9.04 4.15
CA LYS A 49 5.85 8.03 4.20
C LYS A 49 5.25 6.64 4.16
N SER A 50 5.50 5.92 3.09
CA SER A 50 5.06 4.54 2.93
C SER A 50 5.92 3.57 3.74
N LEU A 51 5.27 2.49 4.22
CA LEU A 51 5.93 1.34 4.83
C LEU A 51 6.72 0.55 3.77
N ALA A 52 6.12 0.35 2.61
CA ALA A 52 6.69 -0.40 1.51
C ALA A 52 6.31 0.25 0.17
N LYS A 53 7.19 0.12 -0.81
CA LYS A 53 7.02 0.72 -2.13
C LYS A 53 7.62 -0.19 -3.19
N LYS A 54 6.89 -0.37 -4.28
CA LYS A 54 7.40 -1.01 -5.49
C LYS A 54 7.10 -0.16 -6.71
N ILE A 55 8.04 -0.15 -7.65
CA ILE A 55 7.93 0.54 -8.92
C ILE A 55 8.09 -0.50 -10.02
N VAL A 56 7.13 -0.59 -10.91
CA VAL A 56 7.15 -1.50 -12.07
C VAL A 56 6.84 -0.73 -13.34
N LYS A 57 7.42 -1.16 -14.46
CA LYS A 57 7.14 -0.54 -15.76
C LYS A 57 5.70 -0.80 -16.20
N ALA A 58 5.10 0.19 -16.86
CA ALA A 58 3.75 0.10 -17.40
C ALA A 58 3.72 -0.70 -18.72
N THR A 59 4.02 -2.00 -18.64
CA THR A 59 4.16 -2.89 -19.80
C THR A 59 2.86 -3.51 -20.27
N ASP A 60 1.88 -3.62 -19.39
CA ASP A 60 0.60 -4.29 -19.64
C ASP A 60 -0.55 -3.51 -19.04
N LYS A 61 -1.74 -3.69 -19.61
CA LYS A 61 -2.97 -3.04 -19.13
C LYS A 61 -3.33 -3.47 -17.70
N ASN A 62 -3.02 -4.70 -17.35
CA ASN A 62 -3.19 -5.26 -16.00
C ASN A 62 -1.84 -5.80 -15.52
N LEU A 63 -1.44 -5.42 -14.32
CA LEU A 63 -0.18 -5.80 -13.71
C LEU A 63 -0.42 -6.36 -12.32
N ASP A 64 0.34 -7.41 -11.98
CA ASP A 64 0.34 -7.98 -10.63
C ASP A 64 1.59 -7.53 -9.88
N VAL A 65 1.38 -6.99 -8.69
CA VAL A 65 2.45 -6.58 -7.79
C VAL A 65 2.25 -7.28 -6.46
N SER A 66 3.28 -7.94 -5.94
CA SER A 66 3.20 -8.74 -4.73
C SER A 66 4.12 -8.19 -3.64
N PHE A 67 3.65 -8.28 -2.42
CA PHE A 67 4.39 -7.93 -1.21
C PHE A 67 4.26 -9.06 -0.19
N HIS A 68 5.21 -9.13 0.74
CA HIS A 68 5.11 -9.91 1.96
C HIS A 68 5.11 -8.95 3.13
N ILE A 69 4.00 -8.92 3.88
CA ILE A 69 3.80 -7.98 4.99
C ILE A 69 3.23 -8.69 6.22
N PRO A 70 3.53 -8.22 7.43
CA PRO A 70 2.95 -8.76 8.66
C PRO A 70 1.42 -8.60 8.70
N HIS A 71 0.77 -9.37 9.57
CA HIS A 71 -0.64 -9.11 9.90
C HIS A 71 -0.80 -7.67 10.36
N GLY A 72 -1.85 -7.03 9.90
CA GLY A 72 -2.11 -5.64 10.27
C GLY A 72 -3.17 -4.97 9.42
N THR A 73 -3.33 -3.67 9.65
CA THR A 73 -4.23 -2.81 8.90
C THR A 73 -3.41 -1.88 8.01
N TYR A 74 -3.76 -1.82 6.74
CA TYR A 74 -3.00 -1.12 5.72
C TYR A 74 -3.91 -0.31 4.81
N ALA A 75 -3.32 0.66 4.13
CA ALA A 75 -3.92 1.35 3.00
C ALA A 75 -2.93 1.37 1.83
N ILE A 76 -3.42 1.31 0.61
CA ILE A 76 -2.61 1.33 -0.60
C ILE A 76 -2.97 2.54 -1.44
N ALA A 77 -1.94 3.23 -1.92
CA ALA A 77 -2.06 4.24 -2.97
C ALA A 77 -1.19 3.82 -4.16
N ILE A 78 -1.77 3.92 -5.34
CA ILE A 78 -1.10 3.59 -6.60
C ILE A 78 -1.22 4.78 -7.52
N TYR A 79 -0.16 5.11 -8.24
CA TYR A 79 -0.23 6.07 -9.32
C TYR A 79 0.65 5.64 -10.49
N GLN A 80 0.30 6.10 -11.66
CA GLN A 80 1.11 5.92 -12.86
C GLN A 80 1.95 7.16 -13.07
N ASP A 81 3.25 7.04 -12.84
CA ASP A 81 4.23 8.10 -13.06
C ASP A 81 4.59 8.13 -14.56
N GLU A 82 3.79 8.85 -15.33
CA GLU A 82 3.90 8.85 -16.80
C GLU A 82 5.19 9.50 -17.29
N ASN A 83 5.70 10.51 -16.60
CA ASN A 83 6.93 11.25 -16.93
C ASN A 83 8.16 10.76 -16.20
N GLU A 84 8.03 9.73 -15.36
CA GLU A 84 9.12 9.13 -14.57
C GLU A 84 9.89 10.12 -13.69
N ASN A 85 9.22 11.18 -13.22
CA ASN A 85 9.81 12.16 -12.30
C ASN A 85 9.81 11.69 -10.84
N LYS A 86 9.22 10.52 -10.54
CA LYS A 86 9.07 9.91 -9.22
C LYS A 86 8.19 10.71 -8.25
N LEU A 87 7.40 11.65 -8.75
CA LEU A 87 6.46 12.47 -8.02
C LEU A 87 5.04 12.21 -8.51
N PHE A 88 4.07 12.21 -7.59
CA PHE A 88 2.67 12.20 -7.96
C PHE A 88 2.24 13.62 -8.35
N ASP A 89 2.18 13.87 -9.66
CA ASP A 89 1.89 15.19 -10.19
C ASP A 89 0.43 15.61 -9.96
N ARG A 90 0.26 16.84 -9.48
CA ARG A 90 -1.04 17.47 -9.27
C ARG A 90 -1.09 18.80 -10.01
N ASN A 91 -2.29 19.21 -10.42
CA ASN A 91 -2.47 20.54 -10.96
C ASN A 91 -2.51 21.60 -9.84
N PHE A 92 -2.58 22.87 -10.18
CA PHE A 92 -2.59 23.98 -9.20
C PHE A 92 -3.81 23.98 -8.26
N LEU A 93 -4.88 23.22 -8.57
CA LEU A 93 -6.03 23.01 -7.72
C LEU A 93 -5.85 21.82 -6.75
N GLY A 94 -4.70 21.14 -6.77
CA GLY A 94 -4.41 19.97 -5.97
C GLY A 94 -5.04 18.68 -6.50
N LEU A 95 -5.64 18.70 -7.69
CA LEU A 95 -6.20 17.50 -8.32
C LEU A 95 -5.11 16.66 -8.96
N PRO A 96 -5.19 15.32 -8.92
CA PRO A 96 -4.23 14.45 -9.58
C PRO A 96 -4.18 14.71 -11.08
N LYS A 97 -2.98 14.85 -11.64
CA LYS A 97 -2.74 14.90 -13.08
C LYS A 97 -2.50 13.55 -13.71
N GLU A 98 -2.02 12.61 -12.92
CA GLU A 98 -1.66 11.26 -13.34
C GLU A 98 -2.73 10.27 -12.90
N PRO A 99 -2.91 9.16 -13.64
CA PRO A 99 -3.81 8.10 -13.20
C PRO A 99 -3.44 7.60 -11.82
N TYR A 100 -4.43 7.34 -10.98
CA TYR A 100 -4.24 6.85 -9.62
C TYR A 100 -5.32 5.86 -9.22
N GLY A 101 -5.05 5.08 -8.18
CA GLY A 101 -5.99 4.17 -7.56
C GLY A 101 -5.70 4.04 -6.07
N LEU A 102 -6.74 3.75 -5.32
CA LEU A 102 -6.68 3.58 -3.87
C LEU A 102 -7.28 2.22 -3.49
N SER A 103 -6.79 1.65 -2.40
CA SER A 103 -7.40 0.44 -1.84
C SER A 103 -8.89 0.67 -1.55
N ASN A 104 -9.68 -0.41 -1.59
CA ASN A 104 -11.14 -0.38 -1.60
C ASN A 104 -11.75 0.29 -2.84
N ASN A 105 -10.94 0.60 -3.86
CA ASN A 105 -11.32 1.41 -5.01
C ASN A 105 -12.03 2.70 -4.60
N PHE A 106 -11.56 3.29 -3.50
CA PHE A 106 -12.13 4.51 -2.94
C PHE A 106 -12.03 5.67 -3.94
N LYS A 107 -13.11 6.42 -4.09
CA LYS A 107 -13.20 7.59 -4.98
C LYS A 107 -13.35 8.85 -4.14
N PRO A 108 -12.28 9.67 -4.01
CA PRO A 108 -12.42 10.96 -3.35
C PRO A 108 -13.42 11.85 -4.09
N ARG A 109 -14.28 12.56 -3.35
CA ARG A 109 -15.29 13.45 -3.96
C ARG A 109 -15.10 14.91 -3.57
N PHE A 110 -15.06 15.21 -2.28
CA PHE A 110 -15.05 16.59 -1.77
C PHE A 110 -13.82 16.93 -0.94
N SER A 111 -13.02 15.96 -0.61
CA SER A 111 -11.83 16.12 0.22
C SER A 111 -10.79 15.07 -0.16
N ALA A 112 -9.55 15.27 0.27
CA ALA A 112 -8.50 14.29 0.13
C ALA A 112 -8.88 12.98 0.85
N PRO A 113 -8.53 11.80 0.28
CA PRO A 113 -8.79 10.53 0.93
C PRO A 113 -8.00 10.42 2.23
N THR A 114 -8.57 9.75 3.20
CA THR A 114 -7.93 9.45 4.48
C THR A 114 -7.50 7.99 4.52
N PHE A 115 -6.63 7.65 5.47
CA PHE A 115 -6.28 6.26 5.73
C PHE A 115 -7.51 5.40 6.01
N ASN A 116 -8.46 5.90 6.80
CA ASN A 116 -9.70 5.20 7.12
C ASN A 116 -10.56 4.89 5.89
N ASP A 117 -10.55 5.75 4.88
CA ASP A 117 -11.29 5.52 3.63
C ASP A 117 -10.74 4.35 2.84
N CYS A 118 -9.45 4.07 2.96
CA CYS A 118 -8.70 3.12 2.13
C CYS A 118 -8.27 1.87 2.88
N LYS A 119 -8.39 1.82 4.21
CA LYS A 119 -7.86 0.75 5.04
C LYS A 119 -8.49 -0.61 4.76
N PHE A 120 -7.68 -1.65 4.87
CA PHE A 120 -8.07 -3.06 4.83
C PHE A 120 -7.19 -3.87 5.79
N ILE A 121 -7.64 -5.07 6.13
CA ILE A 121 -6.95 -5.94 7.09
C ILE A 121 -6.26 -7.07 6.34
N VAL A 122 -5.00 -7.33 6.69
CA VAL A 122 -4.24 -8.51 6.29
C VAL A 122 -4.09 -9.41 7.51
N ALA A 123 -4.81 -10.53 7.51
CA ALA A 123 -4.74 -11.56 8.55
C ALA A 123 -4.40 -12.94 7.95
N GLN A 124 -4.32 -13.03 6.64
CA GLN A 124 -4.00 -14.22 5.85
C GLN A 124 -3.53 -13.76 4.47
N ALA A 125 -3.13 -14.69 3.62
CA ALA A 125 -2.84 -14.38 2.21
C ALA A 125 -4.03 -13.64 1.59
N THR A 126 -3.76 -12.45 1.02
CA THR A 126 -4.77 -11.50 0.56
C THR A 126 -4.51 -11.13 -0.89
N ALA A 127 -5.56 -11.07 -1.69
CA ALA A 127 -5.50 -10.57 -3.06
C ALA A 127 -6.50 -9.42 -3.23
N LEU A 128 -6.03 -8.33 -3.80
CA LEU A 128 -6.82 -7.12 -4.06
C LEU A 128 -6.74 -6.74 -5.53
N SER A 129 -7.80 -6.11 -6.02
CA SER A 129 -7.84 -5.51 -7.35
C SER A 129 -8.08 -4.01 -7.21
N ILE A 130 -7.20 -3.20 -7.78
CA ILE A 130 -7.28 -1.74 -7.74
C ILE A 130 -7.20 -1.22 -9.16
N SER A 131 -8.19 -0.43 -9.56
CA SER A 131 -8.26 0.17 -10.90
C SER A 131 -7.78 1.61 -10.89
N LEU A 132 -6.91 1.95 -11.81
CA LEU A 132 -6.48 3.33 -12.05
C LEU A 132 -7.59 4.12 -12.77
N ARG A 133 -7.65 5.40 -12.49
CA ARG A 133 -8.60 6.34 -13.08
C ARG A 133 -7.97 7.70 -13.30
#